data_3d0ec09a2c03cdb6bcddca4443174027
#
_entry.id   3d0ec09a2c03cdb6bcddca4443174027
#
_cell.length_a   1.000
_cell.length_b   1.000
_cell.length_c   1.000
_cell.angle_alpha   90.00
_cell.angle_beta   90.00
_cell.angle_gamma   90.00
#
_symmetry.space_group_name_H-M   'P 1'
#
loop_
_entity.id
_entity.type
_entity.pdbx_description
1 polymer ?
#
loop_
_entity_poly.entity_id
_entity_poly.type
_entity_poly.pdbx_seq_one_letter_code
_entity_poly.pdbx_strand_id
1 'polypeptide(L)'
;QIHLAEANIQGVKQLMQALKKGEAIGILPDQVPNEGQGEWTQFFNTPAYTMTLVSKLAESSKATVLIGFGHRLSKGQGYEIYIEPLGSDHSPQGINDQLESLIRKYPTQYLWNYQRFKKPNK
;
A
#
# COMPACT_ATOMS: atom_id res chain seq x y z
N GLN A 1 -20.02 0.80 5.99
CA GLN A 1 -20.17 0.63 4.54
C GLN A 1 -18.84 0.99 3.87
N ILE A 2 -18.35 0.12 2.95
CA ILE A 2 -17.10 0.39 2.19
C ILE A 2 -17.51 1.08 0.88
N HIS A 3 -16.83 2.18 0.56
CA HIS A 3 -16.98 2.91 -0.70
C HIS A 3 -15.69 2.74 -1.53
N LEU A 4 -15.84 2.44 -2.81
CA LEU A 4 -14.69 2.32 -3.73
C LEU A 4 -14.44 3.67 -4.38
N ALA A 5 -13.17 4.09 -4.37
CA ALA A 5 -12.70 5.25 -5.12
C ALA A 5 -12.17 4.79 -6.49
N GLU A 6 -12.46 5.56 -7.53
CA GLU A 6 -11.95 5.28 -8.87
C GLU A 6 -10.43 5.51 -8.95
N ALA A 7 -9.76 4.77 -9.84
CA ALA A 7 -8.30 4.91 -10.06
C ALA A 7 -7.98 6.12 -10.97
N ASN A 8 -8.46 7.30 -10.60
CA ASN A 8 -8.27 8.57 -11.32
C ASN A 8 -8.20 9.76 -10.37
N ILE A 9 -8.08 10.96 -10.90
CA ILE A 9 -8.01 12.22 -10.11
C ILE A 9 -9.24 12.42 -9.21
N GLN A 10 -10.42 12.02 -9.65
CA GLN A 10 -11.63 12.13 -8.83
C GLN A 10 -11.59 11.20 -7.63
N GLY A 11 -11.12 9.96 -7.82
CA GLY A 11 -10.91 9.04 -6.71
C GLY A 11 -9.89 9.55 -5.69
N VAL A 12 -8.79 10.16 -6.13
CA VAL A 12 -7.82 10.79 -5.22
C VAL A 12 -8.46 11.93 -4.41
N LYS A 13 -9.31 12.75 -5.03
CA LYS A 13 -10.07 13.79 -4.33
C LYS A 13 -11.03 13.20 -3.30
N GLN A 14 -11.72 12.10 -3.62
CA GLN A 14 -12.61 11.39 -2.70
C GLN A 14 -11.83 10.87 -1.49
N LEU A 15 -10.67 10.23 -1.69
CA LEU A 15 -9.80 9.76 -0.61
C LEU A 15 -9.36 10.91 0.30
N MET A 16 -8.95 12.03 -0.27
CA MET A 16 -8.56 13.22 0.50
C MET A 16 -9.74 13.80 1.29
N GLN A 17 -10.94 13.83 0.72
CA GLN A 17 -12.15 14.29 1.41
C GLN A 17 -12.51 13.39 2.59
N ALA A 18 -12.39 12.05 2.41
CA ALA A 18 -12.60 11.10 3.49
C ALA A 18 -11.64 11.35 4.65
N LEU A 19 -10.34 11.50 4.37
CA LEU A 19 -9.34 11.81 5.39
C LEU A 19 -9.63 13.15 6.12
N LYS A 20 -10.06 14.19 5.41
CA LYS A 20 -10.45 15.47 6.02
C LYS A 20 -11.67 15.36 6.94
N LYS A 21 -12.53 14.38 6.71
CA LYS A 21 -13.69 14.08 7.59
C LYS A 21 -13.31 13.18 8.77
N GLY A 22 -12.06 12.75 8.89
CA GLY A 22 -11.62 11.81 9.90
C GLY A 22 -11.99 10.35 9.62
N GLU A 23 -12.33 10.04 8.36
CA GLU A 23 -12.62 8.68 7.92
C GLU A 23 -11.33 7.93 7.60
N ALA A 24 -11.37 6.60 7.65
CA ALA A 24 -10.25 5.75 7.25
C ALA A 24 -10.32 5.42 5.77
N ILE A 25 -9.17 5.33 5.11
CA ILE A 25 -9.03 4.85 3.74
C ILE A 25 -8.12 3.63 3.69
N GLY A 26 -8.32 2.75 2.70
CA GLY A 26 -7.46 1.61 2.41
C GLY A 26 -6.82 1.73 1.04
N ILE A 27 -5.52 1.45 0.96
CA ILE A 27 -4.76 1.45 -0.29
C ILE A 27 -3.92 0.18 -0.35
N LEU A 28 -3.80 -0.43 -1.52
CA LEU A 28 -2.90 -1.56 -1.79
C LEU A 28 -1.58 -0.98 -2.35
N PRO A 29 -0.54 -0.84 -1.52
CA PRO A 29 0.65 -0.08 -1.88
C PRO A 29 1.63 -0.86 -2.78
N ASP A 30 1.45 -2.17 -2.89
CA ASP A 30 2.29 -3.10 -3.63
C ASP A 30 1.89 -3.26 -5.11
N GLN A 31 0.88 -2.56 -5.57
CA GLN A 31 0.49 -2.54 -6.98
C GLN A 31 1.31 -1.50 -7.76
N VAL A 32 1.67 -1.85 -9.02
CA VAL A 32 2.40 -0.96 -9.92
C VAL A 32 1.44 0.10 -10.47
N PRO A 33 1.66 1.39 -10.19
CA PRO A 33 0.81 2.46 -10.71
C PRO A 33 1.12 2.74 -12.19
N ASN A 34 0.27 3.55 -12.84
CA ASN A 34 0.54 4.05 -14.18
C ASN A 34 1.75 4.99 -14.20
N GLU A 35 2.34 5.18 -15.38
CA GLU A 35 3.46 6.12 -15.58
C GLU A 35 3.11 7.51 -15.04
N GLY A 36 4.06 8.15 -14.36
CA GLY A 36 3.87 9.46 -13.71
C GLY A 36 3.17 9.42 -12.35
N GLN A 37 2.68 8.27 -11.89
CA GLN A 37 2.01 8.12 -10.59
C GLN A 37 2.87 7.44 -9.53
N GLY A 38 4.12 7.16 -9.83
CA GLY A 38 5.06 6.48 -8.97
C GLY A 38 6.48 6.93 -9.19
N GLU A 39 7.39 6.29 -8.49
CA GLU A 39 8.84 6.45 -8.63
C GLU A 39 9.55 5.10 -8.54
N TRP A 40 10.76 5.00 -9.08
CA TRP A 40 11.58 3.81 -8.97
C TRP A 40 12.23 3.75 -7.59
N THR A 41 11.93 2.69 -6.86
CA THR A 41 12.52 2.38 -5.55
C THR A 41 13.02 0.94 -5.54
N GLN A 42 13.63 0.52 -4.43
CA GLN A 42 14.02 -0.88 -4.26
C GLN A 42 12.90 -1.68 -3.59
N PHE A 43 12.71 -2.91 -4.05
CA PHE A 43 11.86 -3.91 -3.40
C PHE A 43 12.54 -5.27 -3.53
N PHE A 44 12.93 -5.89 -2.42
CA PHE A 44 13.81 -7.08 -2.40
C PHE A 44 15.08 -6.90 -3.24
N ASN A 45 15.76 -5.76 -3.07
CA ASN A 45 16.97 -5.37 -3.81
C ASN A 45 16.79 -5.32 -5.35
N THR A 46 15.57 -5.20 -5.82
CA THR A 46 15.24 -5.12 -7.25
C THR A 46 14.46 -3.83 -7.51
N PRO A 47 14.80 -3.07 -8.57
CA PRO A 47 14.04 -1.86 -8.91
C PRO A 47 12.57 -2.18 -9.15
N ALA A 48 11.68 -1.45 -8.46
CA ALA A 48 10.25 -1.58 -8.59
C ALA A 48 9.59 -0.21 -8.68
N TYR A 49 8.71 -0.02 -9.65
CA TYR A 49 7.96 1.22 -9.78
C TYR A 49 6.86 1.26 -8.71
N THR A 50 6.98 2.19 -7.78
CA THR A 50 6.19 2.24 -6.53
C THR A 50 5.36 3.50 -6.48
N MET A 51 4.07 3.37 -6.11
CA MET A 51 3.16 4.51 -6.07
C MET A 51 3.57 5.56 -5.04
N THR A 52 3.35 6.83 -5.38
CA THR A 52 3.56 7.98 -4.47
C THR A 52 2.29 8.43 -3.75
N LEU A 53 1.15 7.78 -4.03
CA LEU A 53 -0.16 8.21 -3.53
C LEU A 53 -0.24 8.20 -2.01
N VAL A 54 0.23 7.13 -1.36
CA VAL A 54 0.19 7.01 0.12
C VAL A 54 0.98 8.14 0.77
N SER A 55 2.21 8.38 0.29
CA SER A 55 3.09 9.45 0.79
C SER A 55 2.44 10.83 0.67
N LYS A 56 1.90 11.14 -0.51
CA LYS A 56 1.23 12.43 -0.77
C LYS A 56 -0.03 12.63 0.08
N LEU A 57 -0.84 11.60 0.24
CA LEU A 57 -2.03 11.67 1.09
C LEU A 57 -1.66 11.84 2.57
N ALA A 58 -0.69 11.08 3.07
CA ALA A 58 -0.21 11.18 4.44
C ALA A 58 0.36 12.58 4.74
N GLU A 59 1.21 13.10 3.86
CA GLU A 59 1.81 14.43 4.00
C GLU A 59 0.75 15.55 4.00
N SER A 60 -0.21 15.49 3.07
CA SER A 60 -1.23 16.53 2.92
C SER A 60 -2.29 16.51 4.01
N SER A 61 -2.68 15.34 4.51
CA SER A 61 -3.74 15.18 5.51
C SER A 61 -3.24 15.12 6.95
N LYS A 62 -1.94 14.82 7.15
CA LYS A 62 -1.34 14.49 8.45
C LYS A 62 -2.00 13.27 9.11
N ALA A 63 -2.62 12.41 8.32
CA ALA A 63 -3.26 11.19 8.80
C ALA A 63 -2.22 10.20 9.34
N THR A 64 -2.60 9.44 10.35
CA THR A 64 -1.80 8.31 10.82
C THR A 64 -1.81 7.21 9.77
N VAL A 65 -0.62 6.76 9.37
CA VAL A 65 -0.48 5.68 8.40
C VAL A 65 -0.30 4.36 9.15
N LEU A 66 -1.14 3.40 8.83
CA LEU A 66 -1.09 2.05 9.35
C LEU A 66 -0.77 1.08 8.22
N ILE A 67 -0.02 0.04 8.52
CA ILE A 67 0.15 -1.10 7.64
C ILE A 67 -0.59 -2.29 8.22
N GLY A 68 -1.25 -3.06 7.36
CA GLY A 68 -2.00 -4.22 7.81
C GLY A 68 -2.02 -5.33 6.78
N PHE A 69 -2.17 -6.56 7.27
CA PHE A 69 -2.40 -7.71 6.40
C PHE A 69 -3.25 -8.78 7.10
N GLY A 70 -3.90 -9.60 6.28
CA GLY A 70 -4.65 -10.76 6.75
C GLY A 70 -3.81 -12.03 6.66
N HIS A 71 -3.42 -12.59 7.80
CA HIS A 71 -2.76 -13.88 7.91
C HIS A 71 -3.79 -14.99 7.87
N ARG A 72 -3.78 -15.81 6.83
CA ARG A 72 -4.67 -16.97 6.73
C ARG A 72 -4.17 -18.07 7.65
N LEU A 73 -5.04 -18.51 8.55
CA LEU A 73 -4.76 -19.60 9.47
C LEU A 73 -4.86 -20.97 8.78
N SER A 74 -4.16 -21.95 9.35
CA SER A 74 -4.16 -23.33 8.83
C SER A 74 -5.54 -23.97 8.94
N LYS A 75 -5.77 -25.04 8.16
CA LYS A 75 -6.97 -25.88 8.25
C LYS A 75 -8.32 -25.14 8.17
N GLY A 76 -8.37 -24.01 7.48
CA GLY A 76 -9.62 -23.25 7.32
C GLY A 76 -10.13 -22.53 8.57
N GLN A 77 -9.27 -22.30 9.56
CA GLN A 77 -9.63 -21.63 10.82
C GLN A 77 -9.90 -20.12 10.67
N GLY A 78 -9.83 -19.58 9.45
CA GLY A 78 -10.10 -18.18 9.19
C GLY A 78 -8.83 -17.34 9.01
N TYR A 79 -8.90 -16.08 9.42
CA TYR A 79 -7.83 -15.10 9.27
C TYR A 79 -7.56 -14.39 10.59
N GLU A 80 -6.31 -14.06 10.80
CA GLU A 80 -5.86 -13.13 11.84
C GLU A 80 -5.44 -11.82 11.17
N ILE A 81 -6.00 -10.70 11.62
CA ILE A 81 -5.73 -9.40 11.03
C ILE A 81 -4.66 -8.69 11.87
N TYR A 82 -3.55 -8.37 11.24
CA TYR A 82 -2.48 -7.56 11.82
C TYR A 82 -2.60 -6.13 11.34
N ILE A 83 -2.56 -5.17 12.26
CA ILE A 83 -2.55 -3.74 11.97
C ILE A 83 -1.54 -3.10 12.91
N GLU A 84 -0.55 -2.41 12.35
CA GLU A 84 0.46 -1.72 13.13
C GLU A 84 0.76 -0.34 12.50
N PRO A 85 1.24 0.65 13.27
CA PRO A 85 1.69 1.91 12.70
C PRO A 85 2.81 1.68 11.69
N LEU A 86 2.71 2.30 10.53
CA LEU A 86 3.84 2.42 9.62
C LEU A 86 4.91 3.28 10.30
N GLY A 87 6.17 2.92 10.20
CA GLY A 87 7.28 3.70 10.76
C GLY A 87 7.25 5.17 10.34
N SER A 88 8.22 5.94 10.76
CA SER A 88 8.27 7.39 10.47
C SER A 88 8.54 7.73 9.00
N ASP A 89 9.07 6.80 8.22
CA ASP A 89 9.33 6.98 6.80
C ASP A 89 8.12 6.52 5.96
N HIS A 90 7.31 7.49 5.54
CA HIS A 90 6.17 7.27 4.65
C HIS A 90 6.52 7.46 3.17
N SER A 91 7.79 7.54 2.81
CA SER A 91 8.23 7.55 1.42
C SER A 91 7.87 6.21 0.72
N PRO A 92 7.82 6.17 -0.61
CA PRO A 92 7.64 4.91 -1.33
C PRO A 92 8.68 3.84 -0.97
N GLN A 93 9.94 4.24 -0.68
CA GLN A 93 10.96 3.32 -0.21
C GLN A 93 10.65 2.81 1.20
N GLY A 94 10.30 3.69 2.14
CA GLY A 94 9.95 3.30 3.52
C GLY A 94 8.74 2.35 3.56
N ILE A 95 7.75 2.55 2.68
CA ILE A 95 6.61 1.64 2.52
C ILE A 95 7.08 0.27 2.03
N ASN A 96 7.95 0.23 1.02
CA ASN A 96 8.51 -1.04 0.52
C ASN A 96 9.30 -1.77 1.60
N ASP A 97 10.12 -1.09 2.38
CA ASP A 97 10.91 -1.68 3.46
C ASP A 97 10.02 -2.33 4.53
N GLN A 98 8.92 -1.69 4.89
CA GLN A 98 7.93 -2.26 5.82
C GLN A 98 7.22 -3.47 5.23
N LEU A 99 6.80 -3.39 3.95
CA LEU A 99 6.21 -4.53 3.24
C LEU A 99 7.17 -5.72 3.17
N GLU A 100 8.44 -5.50 2.82
CA GLU A 100 9.46 -6.55 2.83
C GLU A 100 9.59 -7.21 4.20
N SER A 101 9.60 -6.41 5.26
CA SER A 101 9.69 -6.93 6.63
C SER A 101 8.52 -7.87 6.95
N LEU A 102 7.29 -7.50 6.58
CA LEU A 102 6.11 -8.33 6.76
C LEU A 102 6.14 -9.59 5.89
N ILE A 103 6.51 -9.45 4.62
CA ILE A 103 6.58 -10.58 3.68
C ILE A 103 7.64 -11.60 4.15
N ARG A 104 8.78 -11.14 4.68
CA ARG A 104 9.80 -12.05 5.24
C ARG A 104 9.32 -12.85 6.45
N LYS A 105 8.40 -12.29 7.24
CA LYS A 105 7.76 -13.03 8.36
C LYS A 105 6.80 -14.10 7.86
N TYR A 106 6.08 -13.83 6.76
CA TYR A 106 5.01 -14.70 6.22
C TYR A 106 5.12 -14.88 4.71
N PRO A 107 6.24 -15.41 4.19
CA PRO A 107 6.54 -15.40 2.76
C PRO A 107 5.54 -16.20 1.91
N THR A 108 4.91 -17.20 2.48
CA THR A 108 3.89 -18.02 1.78
C THR A 108 2.52 -17.35 1.66
N GLN A 109 2.33 -16.19 2.29
CA GLN A 109 1.07 -15.48 2.31
C GLN A 109 1.02 -14.31 1.30
N TYR A 110 2.17 -13.98 0.69
CA TYR A 110 2.25 -12.92 -0.31
C TYR A 110 1.85 -13.41 -1.70
N LEU A 111 1.23 -12.54 -2.48
CA LEU A 111 0.75 -12.83 -3.83
C LEU A 111 1.90 -12.75 -4.85
N TRP A 112 2.82 -13.72 -4.84
CA TRP A 112 4.01 -13.75 -5.69
C TRP A 112 3.72 -13.81 -7.19
N ASN A 113 2.55 -14.25 -7.61
CA ASN A 113 2.16 -14.28 -9.03
C ASN A 113 1.75 -12.89 -9.57
N TYR A 114 1.59 -11.88 -8.72
CA TYR A 114 1.47 -10.50 -9.19
C TYR A 114 2.82 -10.00 -9.71
N GLN A 115 2.84 -9.45 -10.92
CA GLN A 115 4.07 -8.97 -11.56
C GLN A 115 4.50 -7.61 -10.97
N ARG A 116 4.99 -7.62 -9.73
CA ARG A 116 5.39 -6.41 -8.98
C ARG A 116 6.51 -5.61 -9.65
N PHE A 117 7.36 -6.27 -10.43
CA PHE A 117 8.54 -5.68 -11.09
C PHE A 117 8.29 -5.33 -12.56
N LYS A 118 7.06 -5.39 -13.03
CA LYS A 118 6.71 -4.95 -14.40
C LYS A 118 6.93 -3.44 -14.55
N LYS A 119 7.15 -3.00 -15.80
CA LYS A 119 7.14 -1.56 -16.11
C LYS A 119 5.73 -0.98 -15.96
N PRO A 120 5.62 0.32 -15.58
CA PRO A 120 4.32 0.98 -15.55
C PRO A 120 3.69 1.01 -16.95
N ASN A 121 2.36 0.97 -16.98
CA ASN A 121 1.64 1.22 -18.23
C ASN A 121 1.65 2.72 -18.53
N LYS A 122 1.69 3.05 -19.83
CA LYS A 122 1.53 4.43 -20.30
C LYS A 122 0.14 4.95 -20.02
#